data_277a92f7f55f38f3c0d046ec4e7451b6
#
_entry.id   277a92f7f55f38f3c0d046ec4e7451b6
#
_cell.length_a   1.000
_cell.length_b   1.000
_cell.length_c   1.000
_cell.angle_alpha   90.00
_cell.angle_beta   90.00
_cell.angle_gamma   90.00
#
_symmetry.space_group_name_H-M   'P 1'
#
loop_
_entity.id
_entity.type
_entity.pdbx_description
1 polymer ?
#
loop_
_entity_poly.entity_id
_entity_poly.type
_entity_poly.pdbx_seq_one_letter_code
_entity_poly.pdbx_strand_id
1 'polypeptide(L)'
;MSVTLAKGGNVSLSKQAPQLTAVIIGLGWDVRSTSGGDYDLDASAISLGSNKKVLNELFFVFYNNLRSPDGAIEHTGDNRTGEGEGDDESIDIDLSALPPEIESIVFPVSIHAADELNQNFGQVVNAFIRVVDKSDGRELARFDLSEDASTETAMVFGELYRHNAEWKFRAIGQGYASGLAGIARDFGINV
;
A
#
# COMPACT_ATOMS: atom_id res chain seq x y z
N MET A 1 12.70 -17.15 0.16
CA MET A 1 13.19 -16.26 1.23
C MET A 1 12.57 -14.90 1.01
N SER A 2 12.00 -14.31 2.06
CA SER A 2 11.54 -12.91 2.02
C SER A 2 12.74 -11.96 1.89
N VAL A 3 12.54 -10.84 1.20
CA VAL A 3 13.55 -9.78 1.05
C VAL A 3 13.06 -8.54 1.81
N THR A 4 13.79 -8.15 2.86
CA THR A 4 13.54 -6.88 3.53
C THR A 4 14.20 -5.76 2.72
N LEU A 5 13.39 -4.80 2.29
CA LEU A 5 13.82 -3.68 1.47
C LEU A 5 14.14 -2.45 2.33
N ALA A 6 15.18 -1.73 1.95
CA ALA A 6 15.39 -0.36 2.39
C ALA A 6 14.61 0.60 1.49
N LYS A 7 14.36 1.83 1.95
CA LYS A 7 13.74 2.90 1.16
C LYS A 7 14.43 3.05 -0.19
N GLY A 8 13.66 3.02 -1.28
CA GLY A 8 14.15 3.04 -2.66
C GLY A 8 14.61 1.69 -3.21
N GLY A 9 14.73 0.66 -2.36
CA GLY A 9 15.08 -0.70 -2.80
C GLY A 9 13.95 -1.37 -3.57
N ASN A 10 14.30 -2.32 -4.45
CA ASN A 10 13.31 -3.10 -5.20
C ASN A 10 13.73 -4.57 -5.33
N VAL A 11 12.74 -5.41 -5.64
CA VAL A 11 12.93 -6.83 -5.85
C VAL A 11 12.02 -7.35 -6.98
N SER A 12 12.49 -8.32 -7.74
CA SER A 12 11.66 -9.02 -8.72
C SER A 12 10.88 -10.14 -8.04
N LEU A 13 9.56 -9.96 -7.97
CA LEU A 13 8.64 -10.99 -7.46
C LEU A 13 8.59 -12.19 -8.40
N SER A 14 8.59 -11.94 -9.72
CA SER A 14 8.57 -13.00 -10.75
C SER A 14 9.80 -13.91 -10.69
N LYS A 15 10.97 -13.39 -10.29
CA LYS A 15 12.17 -14.22 -10.10
C LYS A 15 12.10 -15.04 -8.83
N GLN A 16 11.49 -14.52 -7.77
CA GLN A 16 11.34 -15.28 -6.53
C GLN A 16 10.25 -16.35 -6.60
N ALA A 17 9.17 -16.06 -7.35
CA ALA A 17 8.04 -16.94 -7.54
C ALA A 17 7.64 -16.96 -9.03
N PRO A 18 8.29 -17.82 -9.85
CA PRO A 18 8.06 -17.87 -11.30
C PRO A 18 6.63 -18.22 -11.71
N GLN A 19 5.86 -18.83 -10.81
CA GLN A 19 4.45 -19.20 -11.02
C GLN A 19 3.47 -18.17 -10.38
N LEU A 20 3.97 -17.00 -9.99
CA LEU A 20 3.18 -15.98 -9.31
C LEU A 20 2.03 -15.47 -10.19
N THR A 21 0.81 -15.63 -9.72
CA THR A 21 -0.40 -15.14 -10.40
C THR A 21 -1.17 -14.12 -9.59
N ALA A 22 -1.06 -14.17 -8.26
CA ALA A 22 -1.75 -13.25 -7.37
C ALA A 22 -0.92 -12.97 -6.12
N VAL A 23 -1.04 -11.76 -5.60
CA VAL A 23 -0.38 -11.33 -4.37
C VAL A 23 -1.38 -10.75 -3.37
N ILE A 24 -0.99 -10.80 -2.10
CA ILE A 24 -1.62 -10.03 -1.03
C ILE A 24 -0.64 -8.94 -0.62
N ILE A 25 -1.09 -7.70 -0.64
CA ILE A 25 -0.38 -6.57 -0.04
C ILE A 25 -0.92 -6.42 1.38
N GLY A 26 -0.08 -6.72 2.36
CA GLY A 26 -0.42 -6.60 3.78
C GLY A 26 0.17 -5.34 4.39
N LEU A 27 -0.61 -4.66 5.20
CA LEU A 27 -0.22 -3.52 6.01
C LEU A 27 -0.40 -3.87 7.47
N GLY A 28 0.59 -3.61 8.29
CA GLY A 28 0.48 -3.73 9.75
C GLY A 28 1.13 -2.53 10.44
N TRP A 29 0.64 -2.20 11.64
CA TRP A 29 1.17 -1.13 12.47
C TRP A 29 0.90 -1.34 13.95
N ASP A 30 1.65 -0.65 14.79
CA ASP A 30 1.37 -0.51 16.21
C ASP A 30 1.24 0.97 16.58
N VAL A 31 0.55 1.25 17.65
CA VAL A 31 0.39 2.60 18.19
C VAL A 31 1.20 2.74 19.48
N ARG A 32 1.88 3.87 19.66
CA ARG A 32 2.56 4.17 20.92
C ARG A 32 1.54 4.27 22.05
N SER A 33 1.72 3.50 23.12
CA SER A 33 0.83 3.43 24.28
C SER A 33 0.60 4.76 25.01
N THR A 34 1.40 5.78 24.72
CA THR A 34 1.32 7.12 25.32
C THR A 34 0.52 8.12 24.48
N SER A 35 0.04 7.76 23.30
CA SER A 35 -0.60 8.69 22.37
C SER A 35 -2.08 8.97 22.64
N GLY A 36 -2.71 8.22 23.53
CA GLY A 36 -4.04 8.57 24.06
C GLY A 36 -5.24 8.39 23.12
N GLY A 37 -5.10 7.71 22.00
CA GLY A 37 -6.18 7.43 21.04
C GLY A 37 -5.82 6.36 20.04
N ASP A 38 -6.82 5.73 19.47
CA ASP A 38 -6.66 4.76 18.40
C ASP A 38 -6.21 5.49 17.12
N TYR A 39 -5.32 4.85 16.36
CA TYR A 39 -4.86 5.31 15.06
C TYR A 39 -5.47 4.41 14.00
N ASP A 40 -6.35 4.98 13.22
CA ASP A 40 -7.02 4.32 12.12
C ASP A 40 -6.23 4.58 10.84
N LEU A 41 -5.44 3.60 10.41
CA LEU A 41 -4.65 3.67 9.19
C LEU A 41 -5.40 2.96 8.07
N ASP A 42 -5.62 3.68 6.98
CA ASP A 42 -6.28 3.16 5.78
C ASP A 42 -5.26 2.85 4.67
N ALA A 43 -5.23 1.62 4.22
CA ALA A 43 -4.51 1.22 3.02
C ALA A 43 -5.33 1.51 1.75
N SER A 44 -4.64 1.90 0.69
CA SER A 44 -5.25 2.15 -0.61
C SER A 44 -4.39 1.58 -1.73
N ALA A 45 -4.99 1.39 -2.91
CA ALA A 45 -4.27 1.03 -4.13
C ALA A 45 -4.72 1.94 -5.27
N ILE A 46 -3.78 2.57 -5.95
CA ILE A 46 -4.02 3.40 -7.13
C ILE A 46 -3.34 2.77 -8.33
N SER A 47 -4.12 2.33 -9.31
CA SER A 47 -3.59 1.72 -10.54
C SER A 47 -3.25 2.80 -11.56
N LEU A 48 -2.02 2.76 -12.05
CA LEU A 48 -1.44 3.77 -12.92
C LEU A 48 -1.12 3.22 -14.30
N GLY A 49 -1.38 4.05 -15.31
CA GLY A 49 -0.92 3.80 -16.68
C GLY A 49 0.54 4.25 -16.90
N SER A 50 0.97 4.22 -18.16
CA SER A 50 2.34 4.61 -18.59
C SER A 50 2.68 6.07 -18.27
N ASN A 51 1.68 6.93 -18.19
CA ASN A 51 1.82 8.36 -17.84
C ASN A 51 1.94 8.60 -16.32
N LYS A 52 1.96 7.54 -15.51
CA LYS A 52 1.97 7.60 -14.04
C LYS A 52 0.75 8.31 -13.44
N LYS A 53 -0.37 8.26 -14.16
CA LYS A 53 -1.67 8.75 -13.69
C LYS A 53 -2.67 7.60 -13.64
N VAL A 54 -3.68 7.75 -12.78
CA VAL A 54 -4.79 6.80 -12.70
C VAL A 54 -5.51 6.67 -14.06
N LEU A 55 -5.93 5.47 -14.42
CA LEU A 55 -6.69 5.24 -15.66
C LEU A 55 -8.06 5.92 -15.60
N ASN A 56 -8.75 5.78 -14.49
CA ASN A 56 -9.94 6.52 -14.10
C ASN A 56 -10.15 6.38 -12.59
N GLU A 57 -11.04 7.15 -12.01
CA GLU A 57 -11.25 7.23 -10.57
C GLU A 57 -11.67 5.89 -9.92
N LEU A 58 -12.31 5.00 -10.67
CA LEU A 58 -12.71 3.67 -10.18
C LEU A 58 -11.52 2.74 -9.93
N PHE A 59 -10.34 3.04 -10.49
CA PHE A 59 -9.09 2.34 -10.20
C PHE A 59 -8.35 2.85 -8.95
N PHE A 60 -9.00 3.69 -8.18
CA PHE A 60 -8.61 4.01 -6.82
C PHE A 60 -9.42 3.13 -5.85
N VAL A 61 -8.76 2.11 -5.30
CA VAL A 61 -9.33 1.14 -4.36
C VAL A 61 -8.98 1.58 -2.94
N PHE A 62 -9.98 1.76 -2.10
CA PHE A 62 -9.88 2.20 -0.71
C PHE A 62 -11.17 1.85 0.04
N TYR A 63 -11.33 2.22 1.32
CA TYR A 63 -12.47 1.84 2.15
C TYR A 63 -13.87 2.20 1.58
N ASN A 64 -13.98 3.24 0.74
CA ASN A 64 -15.23 3.61 0.05
C ASN A 64 -15.41 2.97 -1.35
N ASN A 65 -14.38 2.37 -1.90
CA ASN A 65 -14.41 1.67 -3.17
C ASN A 65 -13.54 0.42 -3.06
N LEU A 66 -14.11 -0.66 -2.57
CA LEU A 66 -13.37 -1.87 -2.17
C LEU A 66 -12.87 -2.71 -3.34
N ARG A 67 -13.27 -2.42 -4.59
CA ARG A 67 -12.91 -3.26 -5.73
C ARG A 67 -12.72 -2.46 -7.01
N SER A 68 -11.68 -2.79 -7.76
CA SER A 68 -11.45 -2.21 -9.10
C SER A 68 -12.50 -2.69 -10.12
N PRO A 69 -12.73 -1.93 -11.23
CA PRO A 69 -13.76 -2.26 -12.21
C PRO A 69 -13.58 -3.64 -12.89
N ASP A 70 -12.35 -4.06 -13.05
CA ASP A 70 -11.95 -5.36 -13.59
C ASP A 70 -12.02 -6.49 -12.55
N GLY A 71 -12.20 -6.15 -11.29
CA GLY A 71 -12.20 -7.10 -10.17
C GLY A 71 -10.84 -7.67 -9.80
N ALA A 72 -9.75 -7.20 -10.41
CA ALA A 72 -8.41 -7.71 -10.15
C ALA A 72 -7.84 -7.23 -8.82
N ILE A 73 -8.30 -6.09 -8.29
CA ILE A 73 -7.85 -5.51 -7.03
C ILE A 73 -9.03 -5.41 -6.07
N GLU A 74 -8.86 -5.96 -4.87
CA GLU A 74 -9.90 -5.98 -3.84
C GLU A 74 -9.30 -5.67 -2.46
N HIS A 75 -9.84 -4.65 -1.80
CA HIS A 75 -9.56 -4.36 -0.40
C HIS A 75 -10.37 -5.31 0.48
N THR A 76 -9.70 -6.12 1.31
CA THR A 76 -10.33 -7.26 1.99
C THR A 76 -10.80 -7.00 3.41
N GLY A 77 -10.48 -5.84 3.99
CA GLY A 77 -10.91 -5.51 5.33
C GLY A 77 -10.37 -4.18 5.83
N ASP A 78 -11.04 -3.65 6.83
CA ASP A 78 -10.76 -2.40 7.52
C ASP A 78 -10.55 -2.73 9.00
N ASN A 79 -9.33 -2.54 9.52
CA ASN A 79 -9.00 -2.62 10.94
C ASN A 79 -8.75 -1.22 11.50
N ARG A 80 -9.66 -0.73 12.30
CA ARG A 80 -9.66 0.65 12.81
C ARG A 80 -8.74 0.90 14.00
N THR A 81 -8.20 -0.13 14.60
CA THR A 81 -7.45 -0.01 15.86
C THR A 81 -6.00 -0.46 15.75
N GLY A 82 -5.64 -1.25 14.72
CA GLY A 82 -4.34 -1.91 14.63
C GLY A 82 -4.14 -2.99 15.69
N GLU A 83 -5.23 -3.50 16.27
CA GLU A 83 -5.18 -4.57 17.24
C GLU A 83 -5.19 -5.95 16.56
N GLY A 84 -4.22 -6.78 16.88
CA GLY A 84 -4.10 -8.13 16.34
C GLY A 84 -2.66 -8.54 16.05
N GLU A 85 -2.48 -9.79 15.64
CA GLU A 85 -1.20 -10.29 15.15
C GLU A 85 -1.27 -10.41 13.61
N GLY A 86 -0.27 -9.86 12.92
CA GLY A 86 -0.15 -9.97 11.46
C GLY A 86 -0.50 -8.69 10.71
N ASP A 87 -1.22 -8.83 9.59
CA ASP A 87 -1.66 -7.69 8.80
C ASP A 87 -2.97 -7.13 9.38
N ASP A 88 -3.00 -5.82 9.60
CA ASP A 88 -4.20 -5.11 10.05
C ASP A 88 -5.14 -4.84 8.88
N GLU A 89 -4.58 -4.53 7.71
CA GLU A 89 -5.31 -4.39 6.46
C GLU A 89 -4.62 -5.14 5.33
N SER A 90 -5.39 -5.58 4.35
CA SER A 90 -4.85 -6.24 3.18
C SER A 90 -5.60 -5.92 1.89
N ILE A 91 -4.85 -5.96 0.78
CA ILE A 91 -5.35 -5.76 -0.57
C ILE A 91 -4.93 -6.95 -1.41
N ASP A 92 -5.91 -7.66 -1.95
CA ASP A 92 -5.69 -8.77 -2.87
C ASP A 92 -5.53 -8.26 -4.30
N ILE A 93 -4.55 -8.77 -5.02
CA ILE A 93 -4.29 -8.41 -6.41
C ILE A 93 -4.10 -9.66 -7.25
N ASP A 94 -4.99 -9.87 -8.22
CA ASP A 94 -4.82 -10.86 -9.27
C ASP A 94 -4.02 -10.26 -10.42
N LEU A 95 -2.73 -10.55 -10.44
CA LEU A 95 -1.79 -10.05 -11.45
C LEU A 95 -2.15 -10.51 -12.87
N SER A 96 -2.77 -11.69 -12.99
CA SER A 96 -3.15 -12.28 -14.27
C SER A 96 -4.39 -11.62 -14.88
N ALA A 97 -5.23 -11.01 -14.06
CA ALA A 97 -6.46 -10.32 -14.47
C ALA A 97 -6.27 -8.81 -14.69
N LEU A 98 -5.12 -8.26 -14.32
CA LEU A 98 -4.84 -6.82 -14.52
C LEU A 98 -4.79 -6.46 -16.00
N PRO A 99 -5.51 -5.40 -16.44
CA PRO A 99 -5.42 -4.89 -17.79
C PRO A 99 -3.98 -4.54 -18.19
N PRO A 100 -3.59 -4.76 -19.45
CA PRO A 100 -2.23 -4.46 -19.91
C PRO A 100 -1.88 -2.97 -19.85
N GLU A 101 -2.87 -2.08 -19.80
CA GLU A 101 -2.69 -0.63 -19.64
C GLU A 101 -2.21 -0.24 -18.24
N ILE A 102 -2.43 -1.08 -17.23
CA ILE A 102 -1.90 -0.88 -15.89
C ILE A 102 -0.45 -1.30 -15.85
N GLU A 103 0.44 -0.34 -15.69
CA GLU A 103 1.88 -0.56 -15.60
C GLU A 103 2.37 -0.62 -14.16
N SER A 104 1.68 0.06 -13.25
CA SER A 104 2.02 0.03 -11.83
C SER A 104 0.81 0.28 -10.93
N ILE A 105 0.97 -0.12 -9.67
CA ILE A 105 0.01 0.12 -8.59
C ILE A 105 0.81 0.68 -7.43
N VAL A 106 0.45 1.88 -6.96
CA VAL A 106 1.02 2.47 -5.76
C VAL A 106 0.10 2.24 -4.57
N PHE A 107 0.69 2.15 -3.38
CA PHE A 107 -0.01 1.84 -2.14
C PHE A 107 0.11 3.02 -1.16
N PRO A 108 -0.81 3.99 -1.22
CA PRO A 108 -0.95 4.99 -0.19
C PRO A 108 -1.46 4.38 1.12
N VAL A 109 -0.96 4.91 2.22
CA VAL A 109 -1.49 4.68 3.56
C VAL A 109 -1.76 6.04 4.17
N SER A 110 -2.94 6.24 4.73
CA SER A 110 -3.32 7.50 5.39
C SER A 110 -3.86 7.24 6.79
N ILE A 111 -3.71 8.24 7.66
CA ILE A 111 -4.32 8.23 8.98
C ILE A 111 -5.71 8.87 8.83
N HIS A 112 -6.76 8.13 9.17
CA HIS A 112 -8.13 8.62 9.12
C HIS A 112 -8.32 9.81 10.07
N ALA A 113 -8.99 10.87 9.59
CA ALA A 113 -9.27 12.09 10.37
C ALA A 113 -8.02 12.69 11.06
N ALA A 114 -6.84 12.55 10.49
CA ALA A 114 -5.56 12.94 11.09
C ALA A 114 -5.52 14.40 11.53
N ASP A 115 -6.05 15.32 10.73
CA ASP A 115 -6.08 16.75 11.04
C ASP A 115 -7.02 17.07 12.22
N GLU A 116 -8.18 16.42 12.27
CA GLU A 116 -9.18 16.59 13.33
C GLU A 116 -8.68 16.03 14.67
N LEU A 117 -7.99 14.90 14.61
CA LEU A 117 -7.46 14.20 15.77
C LEU A 117 -6.03 14.63 16.14
N ASN A 118 -5.44 15.52 15.33
CA ASN A 118 -4.06 15.99 15.50
C ASN A 118 -3.04 14.83 15.55
N GLN A 119 -3.21 13.87 14.62
CA GLN A 119 -2.41 12.66 14.50
C GLN A 119 -1.44 12.73 13.32
N ASN A 120 -0.30 12.05 13.43
CA ASN A 120 0.67 11.90 12.35
C ASN A 120 1.47 10.59 12.51
N PHE A 121 2.25 10.23 11.49
CA PHE A 121 3.06 9.01 11.49
C PHE A 121 4.16 8.98 12.56
N GLY A 122 4.54 10.09 13.16
CA GLY A 122 5.50 10.13 14.26
C GLY A 122 5.08 9.36 15.51
N GLN A 123 3.79 9.05 15.64
CA GLN A 123 3.22 8.29 16.77
C GLN A 123 2.89 6.84 16.40
N VAL A 124 3.01 6.49 15.13
CA VAL A 124 2.86 5.13 14.64
C VAL A 124 4.21 4.42 14.72
N VAL A 125 4.22 3.21 15.25
CA VAL A 125 5.43 2.38 15.37
C VAL A 125 5.22 1.05 14.65
N ASN A 126 6.32 0.41 14.29
CA ASN A 126 6.31 -0.90 13.64
C ASN A 126 5.44 -0.99 12.37
N ALA A 127 5.18 0.15 11.72
CA ALA A 127 4.43 0.15 10.47
C ALA A 127 5.24 -0.55 9.38
N PHE A 128 4.58 -1.44 8.65
CA PHE A 128 5.20 -2.15 7.54
C PHE A 128 4.21 -2.39 6.40
N ILE A 129 4.76 -2.59 5.21
CA ILE A 129 4.06 -3.16 4.07
C ILE A 129 4.79 -4.42 3.63
N ARG A 130 4.05 -5.47 3.27
CA ARG A 130 4.61 -6.70 2.76
C ARG A 130 3.85 -7.23 1.54
N VAL A 131 4.56 -8.00 0.73
CA VAL A 131 3.99 -8.68 -0.43
C VAL A 131 4.05 -10.17 -0.17
N VAL A 132 2.89 -10.82 -0.23
CA VAL A 132 2.73 -12.25 0.02
C VAL A 132 2.23 -12.93 -1.25
N ASP A 133 2.82 -14.08 -1.60
CA ASP A 133 2.27 -14.95 -2.63
C ASP A 133 0.95 -15.55 -2.14
N LYS A 134 -0.16 -15.22 -2.83
CA LYS A 134 -1.49 -15.67 -2.40
C LYS A 134 -1.65 -17.19 -2.48
N SER A 135 -0.87 -17.87 -3.31
CA SER A 135 -1.00 -19.32 -3.55
C SER A 135 -0.51 -20.18 -2.38
N ASP A 136 0.52 -19.73 -1.68
CA ASP A 136 1.19 -20.51 -0.63
C ASP A 136 1.40 -19.74 0.69
N GLY A 137 1.01 -18.47 0.73
CA GLY A 137 1.15 -17.61 1.91
C GLY A 137 2.58 -17.16 2.20
N ARG A 138 3.51 -17.36 1.29
CA ARG A 138 4.92 -17.01 1.47
C ARG A 138 5.14 -15.52 1.27
N GLU A 139 5.75 -14.85 2.24
CA GLU A 139 6.21 -13.48 2.11
C GLU A 139 7.36 -13.40 1.10
N LEU A 140 7.22 -12.54 0.11
CA LEU A 140 8.22 -12.29 -0.95
C LEU A 140 9.05 -11.05 -0.67
N ALA A 141 8.43 -10.00 -0.17
CA ALA A 141 9.07 -8.72 0.13
C ALA A 141 8.44 -8.06 1.35
N ARG A 142 9.24 -7.28 2.07
CA ARG A 142 8.80 -6.48 3.21
C ARG A 142 9.56 -5.16 3.25
N PHE A 143 8.87 -4.10 3.60
CA PHE A 143 9.44 -2.80 3.90
C PHE A 143 8.90 -2.31 5.25
N ASP A 144 9.79 -2.13 6.20
CA ASP A 144 9.48 -1.55 7.50
C ASP A 144 9.71 -0.04 7.43
N LEU A 145 8.71 0.73 7.86
CA LEU A 145 8.80 2.18 7.89
C LEU A 145 9.83 2.61 8.95
N SER A 146 10.87 3.29 8.50
CA SER A 146 11.83 3.93 9.41
C SER A 146 11.32 5.31 9.87
N GLU A 147 11.84 5.80 10.99
CA GLU A 147 11.34 6.91 11.81
C GLU A 147 11.25 8.30 11.14
N ASP A 148 11.47 8.43 9.83
CA ASP A 148 11.62 9.73 9.14
C ASP A 148 10.30 10.44 8.80
N ALA A 149 9.13 9.85 9.09
CA ALA A 149 7.82 10.38 8.72
C ALA A 149 7.08 10.99 9.91
N SER A 150 7.71 11.91 10.63
CA SER A 150 7.21 12.39 11.92
C SER A 150 6.07 13.41 11.85
N THR A 151 5.82 14.02 10.70
CA THR A 151 4.82 15.10 10.56
C THR A 151 3.79 14.84 9.48
N GLU A 152 3.97 13.81 8.68
CA GLU A 152 3.09 13.45 7.58
C GLU A 152 1.86 12.71 8.08
N THR A 153 0.74 12.90 7.37
CA THR A 153 -0.55 12.26 7.67
C THR A 153 -0.92 11.20 6.65
N ALA A 154 -0.20 11.12 5.54
CA ALA A 154 -0.29 10.06 4.55
C ALA A 154 1.08 9.76 3.95
N MET A 155 1.24 8.57 3.40
CA MET A 155 2.49 8.12 2.82
C MET A 155 2.24 7.15 1.67
N VAL A 156 3.02 7.21 0.60
CA VAL A 156 3.12 6.14 -0.38
C VAL A 156 4.16 5.14 0.12
N PHE A 157 3.73 3.97 0.58
CA PHE A 157 4.62 2.95 1.15
C PHE A 157 5.42 2.21 0.09
N GLY A 158 4.78 1.84 -1.02
CA GLY A 158 5.43 1.06 -2.05
C GLY A 158 4.71 1.10 -3.39
N GLU A 159 5.33 0.47 -4.37
CA GLU A 159 4.85 0.36 -5.75
C GLU A 159 5.07 -1.07 -6.27
N LEU A 160 4.01 -1.67 -6.78
CA LEU A 160 4.06 -2.89 -7.59
C LEU A 160 4.07 -2.47 -9.06
N TYR A 161 5.05 -2.92 -9.87
CA TYR A 161 5.18 -2.44 -11.24
C TYR A 161 5.68 -3.52 -12.20
N ARG A 162 5.31 -3.36 -13.48
CA ARG A 162 5.82 -4.19 -14.58
C ARG A 162 7.16 -3.66 -15.06
N HIS A 163 8.10 -4.56 -15.30
CA HIS A 163 9.37 -4.25 -15.93
C HIS A 163 9.89 -5.47 -16.71
N ASN A 164 10.03 -5.34 -18.04
CA ASN A 164 10.48 -6.42 -18.91
C ASN A 164 9.73 -7.75 -18.67
N ALA A 165 8.40 -7.71 -18.68
CA ALA A 165 7.50 -8.83 -18.43
C ALA A 165 7.61 -9.45 -17.01
N GLU A 166 8.31 -8.80 -16.09
CA GLU A 166 8.38 -9.18 -14.67
C GLU A 166 7.52 -8.25 -13.83
N TRP A 167 6.94 -8.80 -12.76
CA TRP A 167 6.40 -8.01 -11.67
C TRP A 167 7.48 -7.76 -10.63
N LYS A 168 7.65 -6.48 -10.27
CA LYS A 168 8.60 -6.01 -9.27
C LYS A 168 7.89 -5.22 -8.19
N PHE A 169 8.47 -5.20 -7.00
CA PHE A 169 8.03 -4.35 -5.91
C PHE A 169 9.15 -3.41 -5.49
N ARG A 170 8.81 -2.13 -5.26
CA ARG A 170 9.72 -1.09 -4.79
C ARG A 170 9.22 -0.50 -3.48
N ALA A 171 10.10 -0.36 -2.50
CA ALA A 171 9.85 0.42 -1.30
C ALA A 171 10.00 1.91 -1.60
N ILE A 172 8.99 2.72 -1.34
CA ILE A 172 9.00 4.16 -1.63
C ILE A 172 9.18 4.95 -0.34
N GLY A 173 8.25 4.89 0.59
CA GLY A 173 8.32 5.60 1.87
C GLY A 173 8.26 7.13 1.73
N GLN A 174 7.48 7.66 0.79
CA GLN A 174 7.32 9.10 0.57
C GLN A 174 6.13 9.63 1.35
N GLY A 175 6.38 10.54 2.29
CA GLY A 175 5.35 11.17 3.10
C GLY A 175 4.69 12.39 2.44
N TYR A 176 3.44 12.65 2.85
CA TYR A 176 2.60 13.76 2.39
C TYR A 176 1.93 14.43 3.58
N ALA A 177 2.29 15.68 3.84
CA ALA A 177 1.60 16.51 4.84
C ALA A 177 0.19 16.93 4.39
N SER A 178 -0.09 16.85 3.08
CA SER A 178 -1.40 17.12 2.47
C SER A 178 -2.37 15.93 2.54
N GLY A 179 -2.01 14.87 3.23
CA GLY A 179 -2.82 13.69 3.41
C GLY A 179 -3.09 12.89 2.12
N LEU A 180 -4.08 12.01 2.18
CA LEU A 180 -4.48 11.17 1.04
C LEU A 180 -4.94 12.01 -0.16
N ALA A 181 -5.59 13.16 0.08
CA ALA A 181 -6.00 14.05 -0.99
C ALA A 181 -4.83 14.61 -1.81
N GLY A 182 -3.70 14.90 -1.17
CA GLY A 182 -2.48 15.30 -1.88
C GLY A 182 -1.92 14.20 -2.76
N ILE A 183 -1.87 12.98 -2.25
CA ILE A 183 -1.46 11.80 -3.02
C ILE A 183 -2.39 11.59 -4.22
N ALA A 184 -3.71 11.61 -3.99
CA ALA A 184 -4.71 11.41 -5.03
C ALA A 184 -4.55 12.42 -6.18
N ARG A 185 -4.37 13.72 -5.87
CA ARG A 185 -4.13 14.77 -6.89
C ARG A 185 -2.85 14.52 -7.68
N ASP A 186 -1.76 14.11 -7.03
CA ASP A 186 -0.48 13.81 -7.70
C ASP A 186 -0.64 12.68 -8.73
N PHE A 187 -1.55 11.74 -8.47
CA PHE A 187 -1.85 10.64 -9.40
C PHE A 187 -3.05 10.91 -10.34
N GLY A 188 -3.59 12.12 -10.33
CA GLY A 188 -4.60 12.56 -11.29
C GLY A 188 -6.04 12.26 -10.89
N ILE A 189 -6.31 12.02 -9.61
CA ILE A 189 -7.65 11.85 -9.05
C ILE A 189 -8.17 13.22 -8.59
N ASN A 190 -9.39 13.57 -9.01
CA ASN A 190 -10.05 14.79 -8.57
C ASN A 190 -10.69 14.57 -7.19
N VAL A 191 -10.18 15.25 -6.18
CA VAL A 191 -10.65 15.23 -4.80
C VAL A 191 -10.79 16.64 -4.25
#